data_26cbf479c0de2ae4a0282e3e4d380e3c
#
_entry.id   26cbf479c0de2ae4a0282e3e4d380e3c
#
_cell.length_a   1.000
_cell.length_b   1.000
_cell.length_c   1.000
_cell.angle_alpha   90.00
_cell.angle_beta   90.00
_cell.angle_gamma   90.00
#
_symmetry.space_group_name_H-M   'P 1'
#
loop_
_entity.id
_entity.type
_entity.pdbx_description
1 polymer ?
#
loop_
_entity_poly.entity_id
_entity_poly.type
_entity_poly.pdbx_seq_one_letter_code
_entity_poly.pdbx_strand_id
1 'polypeptide(L)'
;MKLFIVIWLYLGISLANAAQPMFLEVPDTLEERVKPCTLCHGDIDRTGQDAYYPRIAGKPAGYLFNQLRNFRDGQRYYQPMAILLENLSDEYMREIAHYFAALPYVYPQPQPRAMSSEQIETVENLIHKGDSMRDLPACNACHGDALMGVEPFIPGLLGLPHAYLAAQFGGWRHGGIMRGQIPDCMSEIANKLTQYEVNALVMWLPGRPVVGKPAQPGTLAPEMVRRCQHLMTEREIVQ
;
A
#
# COMPACT_ATOMS: atom_id res chain seq x y z
N MET A 1 91.11 2.67 -31.92
CA MET A 1 90.49 2.98 -30.60
C MET A 1 88.98 3.15 -30.86
N LYS A 2 88.20 2.11 -30.64
CA LYS A 2 86.74 2.15 -30.87
C LYS A 2 86.02 2.34 -29.57
N LEU A 3 85.31 3.47 -29.40
CA LEU A 3 84.55 3.83 -28.25
C LEU A 3 83.18 3.17 -28.34
N PHE A 4 82.84 2.24 -27.45
CA PHE A 4 81.53 1.64 -27.32
C PHE A 4 80.70 2.52 -26.37
N ILE A 5 79.65 3.16 -26.89
CA ILE A 5 78.65 3.84 -26.09
C ILE A 5 77.58 2.84 -25.71
N VAL A 6 77.45 2.53 -24.43
CA VAL A 6 76.38 1.69 -23.87
C VAL A 6 75.22 2.62 -23.49
N ILE A 7 74.12 2.53 -24.25
CA ILE A 7 72.87 3.27 -23.94
C ILE A 7 72.05 2.38 -23.00
N TRP A 8 71.86 2.82 -21.75
CA TRP A 8 70.95 2.21 -20.83
C TRP A 8 69.54 2.72 -21.10
N LEU A 9 68.67 1.85 -21.63
CA LEU A 9 67.24 2.10 -21.69
C LEU A 9 66.59 1.86 -20.32
N TYR A 10 66.23 2.90 -19.64
CA TYR A 10 65.36 2.82 -18.46
C TYR A 10 63.93 2.56 -18.90
N LEU A 11 63.45 1.31 -18.79
CA LEU A 11 62.05 0.99 -18.94
C LEU A 11 61.34 1.44 -17.66
N GLY A 12 60.70 2.61 -17.67
CA GLY A 12 59.82 3.09 -16.60
C GLY A 12 58.55 2.24 -16.58
N ILE A 13 58.48 1.28 -15.66
CA ILE A 13 57.21 0.58 -15.37
C ILE A 13 56.33 1.52 -14.58
N SER A 14 55.42 2.21 -15.26
CA SER A 14 54.32 2.93 -14.59
C SER A 14 53.39 1.90 -13.95
N LEU A 15 53.48 1.74 -12.65
CA LEU A 15 52.47 1.05 -11.85
C LEU A 15 51.20 1.88 -11.94
N ALA A 16 50.30 1.54 -12.84
CA ALA A 16 48.94 2.03 -12.80
C ALA A 16 48.29 1.50 -11.53
N ASN A 17 48.19 2.34 -10.51
CA ASN A 17 47.30 2.09 -9.39
C ASN A 17 45.89 2.09 -9.96
N ALA A 18 45.37 0.89 -10.28
CA ALA A 18 43.95 0.71 -10.49
C ALA A 18 43.27 1.04 -9.16
N ALA A 19 42.66 2.20 -9.07
CA ALA A 19 41.79 2.52 -7.94
C ALA A 19 40.73 1.40 -7.88
N GLN A 20 40.78 0.60 -6.83
CA GLN A 20 39.73 -0.38 -6.62
C GLN A 20 38.41 0.40 -6.52
N PRO A 21 37.37 0.01 -7.25
CA PRO A 21 36.06 0.62 -7.08
C PRO A 21 35.68 0.43 -5.61
N MET A 22 35.52 1.55 -4.91
CA MET A 22 35.03 1.56 -3.54
C MET A 22 33.57 1.15 -3.60
N PHE A 23 33.29 -0.15 -3.54
CA PHE A 23 31.96 -0.63 -3.34
C PHE A 23 31.53 -0.14 -1.96
N LEU A 24 30.58 0.81 -1.94
CA LEU A 24 29.87 1.15 -0.72
C LEU A 24 29.19 -0.12 -0.26
N GLU A 25 29.66 -0.71 0.82
CA GLU A 25 29.02 -1.86 1.43
C GLU A 25 27.68 -1.38 2.00
N VAL A 26 26.60 -1.71 1.30
CA VAL A 26 25.25 -1.41 1.75
C VAL A 26 24.92 -2.40 2.86
N PRO A 27 24.55 -1.96 4.06
CA PRO A 27 24.17 -2.85 5.14
C PRO A 27 23.04 -3.79 4.72
N ASP A 28 23.17 -5.07 5.02
CA ASP A 28 22.11 -6.05 4.75
C ASP A 28 21.06 -6.01 5.85
N THR A 29 20.26 -4.94 5.87
CA THR A 29 19.14 -4.74 6.79
C THR A 29 17.82 -4.71 6.03
N LEU A 30 16.71 -5.01 6.70
CA LEU A 30 15.38 -4.93 6.09
C LEU A 30 15.09 -3.50 5.62
N GLU A 31 15.51 -2.49 6.37
CA GLU A 31 15.37 -1.07 6.00
C GLU A 31 16.00 -0.77 4.63
N GLU A 32 17.24 -1.23 4.41
CA GLU A 32 17.91 -1.06 3.11
C GLU A 32 17.22 -1.84 1.99
N ARG A 33 16.79 -3.08 2.26
CA ARG A 33 16.12 -3.92 1.27
C ARG A 33 14.77 -3.38 0.82
N VAL A 34 14.05 -2.64 1.67
CA VAL A 34 12.73 -2.07 1.32
C VAL A 34 12.79 -0.66 0.76
N LYS A 35 13.96 -0.03 0.66
CA LYS A 35 14.12 1.29 0.04
C LYS A 35 13.50 1.42 -1.35
N PRO A 36 13.57 0.42 -2.24
CA PRO A 36 12.87 0.48 -3.53
C PRO A 36 11.36 0.72 -3.41
N CYS A 37 10.73 0.25 -2.34
CA CYS A 37 9.31 0.45 -2.10
C CYS A 37 8.98 1.93 -1.87
N THR A 38 9.84 2.64 -1.13
CA THR A 38 9.63 4.04 -0.74
C THR A 38 9.76 5.00 -1.92
N LEU A 39 10.40 4.61 -3.02
CA LEU A 39 10.50 5.42 -4.23
C LEU A 39 9.11 5.78 -4.81
N CYS A 40 8.16 4.85 -4.73
CA CYS A 40 6.79 5.05 -5.21
C CYS A 40 5.84 5.35 -4.05
N HIS A 41 5.95 4.62 -2.93
CA HIS A 41 4.98 4.68 -1.83
C HIS A 41 5.26 5.77 -0.80
N GLY A 42 6.38 6.47 -0.95
CA GLY A 42 6.79 7.50 -0.01
C GLY A 42 7.51 6.94 1.22
N ASP A 43 8.05 7.86 1.99
CA ASP A 43 8.81 7.61 3.20
C ASP A 43 8.10 8.24 4.41
N ILE A 44 8.67 8.12 5.62
CA ILE A 44 8.13 8.66 6.88
C ILE A 44 7.74 10.13 6.73
N ASP A 45 8.57 10.93 6.05
CA ASP A 45 8.41 12.37 5.90
C ASP A 45 7.88 12.81 4.54
N ARG A 46 7.59 11.87 3.64
CA ARG A 46 7.15 12.18 2.27
C ARG A 46 6.03 11.27 1.85
N THR A 47 4.94 11.84 1.39
CA THR A 47 3.97 11.11 0.57
C THR A 47 4.65 10.68 -0.73
N GLY A 48 4.23 9.56 -1.32
CA GLY A 48 4.71 9.12 -2.61
C GLY A 48 4.60 10.22 -3.67
N GLN A 49 5.45 10.18 -4.68
CA GLN A 49 5.55 11.21 -5.71
C GLN A 49 4.27 11.35 -6.55
N ASP A 50 3.43 10.33 -6.58
CA ASP A 50 2.20 10.30 -7.36
C ASP A 50 1.00 10.00 -6.44
N ALA A 51 -0.06 10.79 -6.60
CA ALA A 51 -1.34 10.60 -5.90
C ALA A 51 -2.03 9.24 -6.22
N TYR A 52 -1.55 8.51 -7.23
CA TYR A 52 -2.03 7.18 -7.57
C TYR A 52 -1.45 6.10 -6.63
N TYR A 53 -0.24 6.29 -6.12
CA TYR A 53 0.40 5.30 -5.23
C TYR A 53 -0.04 5.51 -3.78
N PRO A 54 -0.53 4.46 -3.12
CA PRO A 54 -0.96 4.59 -1.73
C PRO A 54 0.25 4.68 -0.79
N ARG A 55 0.10 5.45 0.27
CA ARG A 55 0.94 5.28 1.45
C ARG A 55 0.79 3.86 1.99
N ILE A 56 1.89 3.20 2.34
CA ILE A 56 1.91 1.87 2.95
C ILE A 56 2.27 1.90 4.44
N ALA A 57 3.03 2.89 4.90
CA ALA A 57 3.36 3.05 6.31
C ALA A 57 2.11 3.16 7.20
N GLY A 58 2.13 2.49 8.35
CA GLY A 58 1.07 2.50 9.35
C GLY A 58 -0.26 1.87 8.92
N LYS A 59 -0.27 1.06 7.86
CA LYS A 59 -1.42 0.20 7.54
C LYS A 59 -1.31 -1.14 8.29
N PRO A 60 -2.43 -1.81 8.59
CA PRO A 60 -2.41 -3.12 9.26
C PRO A 60 -1.50 -4.12 8.55
N ALA A 61 -0.69 -4.85 9.31
CA ALA A 61 0.28 -5.78 8.76
C ALA A 61 -0.38 -6.90 7.94
N GLY A 62 -1.45 -7.50 8.44
CA GLY A 62 -2.20 -8.53 7.72
C GLY A 62 -2.82 -8.02 6.42
N TYR A 63 -3.31 -6.76 6.41
CA TYR A 63 -3.75 -6.12 5.17
C TYR A 63 -2.60 -5.98 4.17
N LEU A 64 -1.45 -5.47 4.61
CA LEU A 64 -0.28 -5.29 3.73
C LEU A 64 0.20 -6.63 3.16
N PHE A 65 0.32 -7.65 4.00
CA PHE A 65 0.70 -8.99 3.57
C PHE A 65 -0.26 -9.56 2.52
N ASN A 66 -1.58 -9.44 2.74
CA ASN A 66 -2.57 -9.87 1.76
C ASN A 66 -2.43 -9.13 0.43
N GLN A 67 -2.14 -7.82 0.46
CA GLN A 67 -1.93 -7.06 -0.78
C GLN A 67 -0.66 -7.50 -1.53
N LEU A 68 0.44 -7.75 -0.83
CA LEU A 68 1.68 -8.26 -1.42
C LEU A 68 1.44 -9.61 -2.09
N ARG A 69 0.80 -10.55 -1.39
CA ARG A 69 0.41 -11.85 -1.95
C ARG A 69 -0.49 -11.72 -3.17
N ASN A 70 -1.52 -10.88 -3.07
CA ASN A 70 -2.47 -10.70 -4.16
C ASN A 70 -1.77 -10.19 -5.44
N PHE A 71 -0.78 -9.33 -5.33
CA PHE A 71 0.03 -8.88 -6.46
C PHE A 71 0.93 -10.00 -7.01
N ARG A 72 1.63 -10.74 -6.13
CA ARG A 72 2.50 -11.83 -6.54
C ARG A 72 1.72 -12.93 -7.24
N ASP A 73 0.58 -13.32 -6.67
CA ASP A 73 -0.24 -14.45 -7.13
C ASP A 73 -1.20 -14.06 -8.26
N GLY A 74 -1.13 -12.80 -8.77
CA GLY A 74 -1.94 -12.32 -9.88
C GLY A 74 -3.41 -12.05 -9.54
N GLN A 75 -3.79 -12.14 -8.26
CA GLN A 75 -5.15 -11.83 -7.80
C GLN A 75 -5.43 -10.32 -7.87
N ARG A 76 -4.42 -9.50 -7.64
CA ARG A 76 -4.43 -8.06 -7.85
C ARG A 76 -3.42 -7.71 -8.92
N TYR A 77 -3.83 -6.93 -9.93
CA TYR A 77 -2.94 -6.66 -11.04
C TYR A 77 -2.46 -5.21 -11.05
N TYR A 78 -1.15 -5.07 -10.97
CA TYR A 78 -0.38 -3.90 -11.35
C TYR A 78 1.03 -4.37 -11.66
N GLN A 79 1.43 -4.31 -12.93
CA GLN A 79 2.65 -4.94 -13.42
C GLN A 79 3.92 -4.60 -12.63
N PRO A 80 4.20 -3.33 -12.26
CA PRO A 80 5.40 -3.04 -11.47
C PRO A 80 5.43 -3.76 -10.12
N MET A 81 4.28 -3.87 -9.43
CA MET A 81 4.21 -4.61 -8.16
C MET A 81 4.36 -6.11 -8.38
N ALA A 82 3.75 -6.67 -9.42
CA ALA A 82 3.88 -8.09 -9.71
C ALA A 82 5.34 -8.48 -9.98
N ILE A 83 6.08 -7.70 -10.77
CA ILE A 83 7.51 -7.93 -11.04
C ILE A 83 8.36 -7.84 -9.76
N LEU A 84 8.12 -6.84 -8.91
CA LEU A 84 8.88 -6.67 -7.66
C LEU A 84 8.68 -7.82 -6.68
N LEU A 85 7.54 -8.51 -6.73
CA LEU A 85 7.14 -9.49 -5.74
C LEU A 85 7.22 -10.95 -6.23
N GLU A 86 7.38 -11.20 -7.53
CA GLU A 86 7.25 -12.53 -8.17
C GLU A 86 8.08 -13.64 -7.50
N ASN A 87 9.24 -13.29 -6.97
CA ASN A 87 10.18 -14.24 -6.36
C ASN A 87 10.26 -14.15 -4.83
N LEU A 88 9.39 -13.37 -4.18
CA LEU A 88 9.42 -13.21 -2.73
C LEU A 88 8.63 -14.32 -2.03
N SER A 89 9.21 -14.88 -0.96
CA SER A 89 8.53 -15.84 -0.11
C SER A 89 7.44 -15.18 0.74
N ASP A 90 6.48 -15.96 1.20
CA ASP A 90 5.45 -15.49 2.13
C ASP A 90 6.05 -14.94 3.42
N GLU A 91 7.09 -15.61 3.92
CA GLU A 91 7.80 -15.19 5.14
C GLU A 91 8.42 -13.79 4.97
N TYR A 92 9.16 -13.58 3.89
CA TYR A 92 9.78 -12.28 3.64
C TYR A 92 8.73 -11.18 3.38
N MET A 93 7.63 -11.50 2.72
CA MET A 93 6.52 -10.55 2.56
C MET A 93 5.82 -10.21 3.88
N ARG A 94 5.79 -11.16 4.87
CA ARG A 94 5.31 -10.84 6.23
C ARG A 94 6.28 -9.88 6.94
N GLU A 95 7.57 -10.09 6.84
CA GLU A 95 8.57 -9.16 7.41
C GLU A 95 8.40 -7.76 6.84
N ILE A 96 8.27 -7.64 5.51
CA ILE A 96 8.01 -6.36 4.83
C ILE A 96 6.71 -5.72 5.35
N ALA A 97 5.64 -6.50 5.48
CA ALA A 97 4.35 -6.01 5.94
C ALA A 97 4.42 -5.49 7.39
N HIS A 98 5.07 -6.22 8.28
CA HIS A 98 5.29 -5.79 9.67
C HIS A 98 6.18 -4.55 9.75
N TYR A 99 7.23 -4.49 8.95
CA TYR A 99 8.10 -3.31 8.90
C TYR A 99 7.31 -2.04 8.56
N PHE A 100 6.55 -2.05 7.47
CA PHE A 100 5.76 -0.87 7.07
C PHE A 100 4.60 -0.58 8.02
N ALA A 101 3.99 -1.59 8.62
CA ALA A 101 2.93 -1.39 9.61
C ALA A 101 3.44 -0.67 10.87
N ALA A 102 4.68 -0.95 11.29
CA ALA A 102 5.31 -0.33 12.45
C ALA A 102 5.85 1.09 12.20
N LEU A 103 6.00 1.50 10.94
CA LEU A 103 6.52 2.82 10.63
C LEU A 103 5.54 3.91 11.07
N PRO A 104 6.02 4.94 11.80
CA PRO A 104 5.26 6.15 11.99
C PRO A 104 5.09 6.87 10.65
N TYR A 105 4.03 7.66 10.53
CA TYR A 105 3.86 8.48 9.34
C TYR A 105 3.05 9.74 9.66
N VAL A 106 3.25 10.77 8.83
CA VAL A 106 2.49 12.02 8.91
C VAL A 106 1.36 11.95 7.88
N TYR A 107 0.13 12.13 8.33
CA TYR A 107 -1.01 12.19 7.42
C TYR A 107 -0.95 13.47 6.60
N PRO A 108 -1.31 13.40 5.30
CA PRO A 108 -1.42 14.59 4.48
C PRO A 108 -2.50 15.50 5.01
N GLN A 109 -2.37 16.81 4.74
CA GLN A 109 -3.43 17.76 5.04
C GLN A 109 -4.71 17.41 4.27
N PRO A 110 -5.88 17.55 4.90
CA PRO A 110 -7.15 17.33 4.23
C PRO A 110 -7.25 18.15 2.95
N GLN A 111 -7.80 17.54 1.90
CA GLN A 111 -8.05 18.20 0.62
C GLN A 111 -9.55 18.29 0.35
N PRO A 112 -10.26 19.22 1.03
CA PRO A 112 -11.71 19.35 0.86
C PRO A 112 -12.05 19.81 -0.56
N ARG A 113 -13.13 19.24 -1.09
CA ARG A 113 -13.72 19.60 -2.37
C ARG A 113 -15.12 20.16 -2.15
N ALA A 114 -15.55 21.05 -3.03
CA ALA A 114 -16.92 21.55 -2.99
C ALA A 114 -17.89 20.39 -3.27
N MET A 115 -18.87 20.23 -2.40
CA MET A 115 -19.92 19.21 -2.47
C MET A 115 -21.28 19.82 -2.17
N SER A 116 -22.34 19.31 -2.80
CA SER A 116 -23.70 19.69 -2.44
C SER A 116 -24.11 19.08 -1.10
N SER A 117 -25.11 19.67 -0.44
CA SER A 117 -25.68 19.12 0.80
C SER A 117 -26.19 17.70 0.61
N GLU A 118 -26.80 17.40 -0.55
CA GLU A 118 -27.28 16.07 -0.92
C GLU A 118 -26.12 15.06 -1.02
N GLN A 119 -24.99 15.43 -1.63
CA GLN A 119 -23.80 14.57 -1.70
C GLN A 119 -23.24 14.27 -0.31
N ILE A 120 -23.18 15.28 0.56
CA ILE A 120 -22.70 15.10 1.93
C ILE A 120 -23.63 14.17 2.70
N GLU A 121 -24.95 14.39 2.65
CA GLU A 121 -25.93 13.54 3.32
C GLU A 121 -25.86 12.08 2.81
N THR A 122 -25.74 11.91 1.49
CA THR A 122 -25.57 10.56 0.88
C THR A 122 -24.36 9.85 1.47
N VAL A 123 -23.20 10.53 1.52
CA VAL A 123 -21.98 9.92 2.04
C VAL A 123 -22.08 9.63 3.53
N GLU A 124 -22.60 10.53 4.33
CA GLU A 124 -22.77 10.32 5.78
C GLU A 124 -23.70 9.15 6.08
N ASN A 125 -24.77 9.00 5.29
CA ASN A 125 -25.65 7.85 5.40
C ASN A 125 -24.92 6.54 5.06
N LEU A 126 -24.16 6.51 3.97
CA LEU A 126 -23.35 5.32 3.61
C LEU A 126 -22.31 4.97 4.67
N ILE A 127 -21.66 5.98 5.25
CA ILE A 127 -20.62 5.76 6.24
C ILE A 127 -21.19 5.24 7.55
N HIS A 128 -22.30 5.77 8.01
CA HIS A 128 -22.81 5.50 9.37
C HIS A 128 -24.00 4.54 9.43
N LYS A 129 -24.76 4.38 8.35
CA LYS A 129 -25.98 3.56 8.32
C LYS A 129 -25.94 2.46 7.27
N GLY A 130 -25.24 2.67 6.13
CA GLY A 130 -25.35 1.79 4.98
C GLY A 130 -26.72 1.84 4.32
N ASP A 131 -27.10 0.74 3.64
CA ASP A 131 -28.41 0.55 3.02
C ASP A 131 -28.80 -0.93 3.14
N SER A 132 -29.67 -1.23 4.09
CA SER A 132 -30.09 -2.60 4.38
C SER A 132 -30.92 -3.23 3.23
N MET A 133 -31.60 -2.39 2.42
CA MET A 133 -32.38 -2.92 1.28
C MET A 133 -31.49 -3.45 0.15
N ARG A 134 -30.29 -2.91 0.03
CA ARG A 134 -29.25 -3.36 -0.91
C ARG A 134 -28.23 -4.31 -0.26
N ASP A 135 -28.45 -4.71 0.99
CA ASP A 135 -27.47 -5.46 1.78
C ASP A 135 -26.08 -4.79 1.74
N LEU A 136 -26.06 -3.47 1.92
CA LEU A 136 -24.88 -2.63 1.92
C LEU A 136 -24.62 -2.17 3.36
N PRO A 137 -23.61 -2.75 4.05
CA PRO A 137 -23.28 -2.34 5.42
C PRO A 137 -22.71 -0.93 5.45
N ALA A 138 -22.80 -0.28 6.61
CA ALA A 138 -22.12 0.97 6.85
C ALA A 138 -20.60 0.83 6.70
N CYS A 139 -19.93 1.83 6.14
CA CYS A 139 -18.47 1.76 5.96
C CYS A 139 -17.73 1.60 7.29
N ASN A 140 -18.20 2.31 8.34
CA ASN A 140 -17.60 2.25 9.67
C ASN A 140 -17.79 0.87 10.35
N ALA A 141 -18.76 0.07 9.94
CA ALA A 141 -18.97 -1.28 10.48
C ALA A 141 -17.75 -2.21 10.25
N CYS A 142 -16.97 -1.94 9.20
CA CYS A 142 -15.74 -2.66 8.90
C CYS A 142 -14.50 -1.79 9.14
N HIS A 143 -14.51 -0.54 8.67
CA HIS A 143 -13.35 0.34 8.70
C HIS A 143 -13.14 1.09 10.02
N GLY A 144 -13.96 0.76 11.05
CA GLY A 144 -13.94 1.37 12.37
C GLY A 144 -14.65 2.73 12.41
N ASP A 145 -15.12 3.13 13.59
CA ASP A 145 -15.94 4.36 13.77
C ASP A 145 -15.24 5.63 13.28
N ALA A 146 -13.93 5.70 13.45
CA ALA A 146 -13.10 6.80 12.95
C ALA A 146 -12.63 6.61 11.50
N LEU A 147 -13.02 5.56 10.80
CA LEU A 147 -12.56 5.18 9.46
C LEU A 147 -11.03 5.00 9.36
N MET A 148 -10.39 4.71 10.48
CA MET A 148 -8.93 4.54 10.57
C MET A 148 -8.48 3.09 10.37
N GLY A 149 -9.42 2.16 10.18
CA GLY A 149 -9.18 0.74 10.01
C GLY A 149 -9.28 -0.05 11.31
N VAL A 150 -9.28 -1.38 11.17
CA VAL A 150 -9.32 -2.35 12.27
C VAL A 150 -8.24 -3.40 12.03
N GLU A 151 -7.34 -3.57 13.00
CA GLU A 151 -6.30 -4.59 12.90
C GLU A 151 -6.89 -6.00 13.04
N PRO A 152 -6.21 -6.98 12.41
CA PRO A 152 -4.98 -6.85 11.61
C PRO A 152 -5.23 -6.67 10.10
N PHE A 153 -6.48 -6.67 9.61
CA PHE A 153 -6.76 -6.85 8.18
C PHE A 153 -7.48 -5.70 7.49
N ILE A 154 -8.14 -4.81 8.22
CA ILE A 154 -8.98 -3.77 7.62
C ILE A 154 -8.24 -2.43 7.58
N PRO A 155 -7.97 -1.86 6.38
CA PRO A 155 -7.25 -0.60 6.26
C PRO A 155 -8.13 0.60 6.61
N GLY A 156 -7.49 1.70 7.04
CA GLY A 156 -8.16 2.99 7.15
C GLY A 156 -8.46 3.60 5.78
N LEU A 157 -9.50 4.42 5.73
CA LEU A 157 -9.98 5.13 4.55
C LEU A 157 -9.51 6.58 4.49
N LEU A 158 -9.11 7.17 5.62
CA LEU A 158 -8.72 8.57 5.70
C LEU A 158 -7.25 8.78 5.30
N GLY A 159 -6.95 10.00 4.84
CA GLY A 159 -5.61 10.36 4.38
C GLY A 159 -5.19 9.67 3.07
N LEU A 160 -6.14 9.17 2.28
CA LEU A 160 -5.90 8.58 0.97
C LEU A 160 -6.21 9.61 -0.13
N PRO A 161 -5.38 9.69 -1.20
CA PRO A 161 -5.61 10.62 -2.30
C PRO A 161 -6.87 10.26 -3.10
N HIS A 162 -7.54 11.27 -3.65
CA HIS A 162 -8.71 11.10 -4.51
C HIS A 162 -8.45 10.15 -5.68
N ALA A 163 -7.33 10.32 -6.39
CA ALA A 163 -6.98 9.48 -7.54
C ALA A 163 -6.84 8.01 -7.17
N TYR A 164 -6.23 7.72 -6.01
CA TYR A 164 -6.10 6.37 -5.50
C TYR A 164 -7.47 5.76 -5.17
N LEU A 165 -8.32 6.49 -4.42
CA LEU A 165 -9.67 6.01 -4.07
C LEU A 165 -10.52 5.74 -5.31
N ALA A 166 -10.50 6.65 -6.28
CA ALA A 166 -11.23 6.48 -7.54
C ALA A 166 -10.76 5.23 -8.30
N ALA A 167 -9.43 5.01 -8.37
CA ALA A 167 -8.87 3.84 -9.00
C ALA A 167 -9.25 2.54 -8.28
N GLN A 168 -9.29 2.54 -6.93
CA GLN A 168 -9.72 1.36 -6.17
C GLN A 168 -11.19 1.01 -6.44
N PHE A 169 -12.11 1.97 -6.33
CA PHE A 169 -13.53 1.73 -6.62
C PHE A 169 -13.75 1.30 -8.08
N GLY A 170 -13.09 1.96 -9.03
CA GLY A 170 -13.13 1.57 -10.44
C GLY A 170 -12.65 0.14 -10.66
N GLY A 171 -11.53 -0.22 -10.04
CA GLY A 171 -10.95 -1.55 -10.16
C GLY A 171 -11.83 -2.65 -9.56
N TRP A 172 -12.42 -2.45 -8.40
CA TRP A 172 -13.35 -3.42 -7.80
C TRP A 172 -14.63 -3.60 -8.64
N ARG A 173 -15.17 -2.54 -9.21
CA ARG A 173 -16.39 -2.59 -10.03
C ARG A 173 -16.18 -3.21 -11.40
N HIS A 174 -15.00 -3.11 -11.97
CA HIS A 174 -14.70 -3.56 -13.32
C HIS A 174 -13.74 -4.75 -13.38
N GLY A 175 -13.45 -5.38 -12.25
CA GLY A 175 -12.56 -6.55 -12.18
C GLY A 175 -11.10 -6.26 -12.50
N GLY A 176 -10.69 -4.98 -12.54
CA GLY A 176 -9.33 -4.58 -12.87
C GLY A 176 -8.32 -4.77 -11.74
N ILE A 177 -8.76 -4.72 -10.49
CA ILE A 177 -7.90 -4.90 -9.32
C ILE A 177 -7.86 -6.35 -8.88
N MET A 178 -9.04 -6.98 -8.74
CA MET A 178 -9.15 -8.36 -8.28
C MET A 178 -9.52 -9.26 -9.46
N ARG A 179 -8.56 -10.04 -9.91
CA ARG A 179 -8.74 -11.04 -10.99
C ARG A 179 -8.98 -12.45 -10.46
N GLY A 180 -9.13 -12.60 -9.15
CA GLY A 180 -9.35 -13.88 -8.51
C GLY A 180 -10.76 -14.43 -8.75
N GLN A 181 -10.91 -15.73 -8.57
CA GLN A 181 -12.18 -16.42 -8.71
C GLN A 181 -13.15 -16.14 -7.54
N ILE A 182 -12.65 -15.61 -6.44
CA ILE A 182 -13.42 -15.29 -5.25
C ILE A 182 -13.49 -13.77 -5.13
N PRO A 183 -14.68 -13.16 -5.31
CA PRO A 183 -14.85 -11.72 -5.06
C PRO A 183 -14.46 -11.40 -3.62
N ASP A 184 -13.65 -10.37 -3.44
CA ASP A 184 -13.39 -9.85 -2.11
C ASP A 184 -14.60 -9.05 -1.60
N CYS A 185 -14.69 -8.83 -0.29
CA CYS A 185 -15.81 -8.11 0.30
C CYS A 185 -15.94 -6.68 -0.25
N MET A 186 -14.81 -6.02 -0.61
CA MET A 186 -14.86 -4.67 -1.19
C MET A 186 -15.36 -4.68 -2.63
N SER A 187 -15.10 -5.72 -3.41
CA SER A 187 -15.69 -5.89 -4.74
C SER A 187 -17.22 -6.05 -4.64
N GLU A 188 -17.71 -6.82 -3.67
CA GLU A 188 -19.14 -6.94 -3.40
C GLU A 188 -19.76 -5.58 -3.05
N ILE A 189 -19.15 -4.85 -2.09
CA ILE A 189 -19.61 -3.52 -1.67
C ILE A 189 -19.58 -2.52 -2.83
N ALA A 190 -18.46 -2.46 -3.58
CA ALA A 190 -18.31 -1.50 -4.67
C ALA A 190 -19.30 -1.71 -5.81
N ASN A 191 -19.71 -2.98 -6.08
CA ASN A 191 -20.73 -3.30 -7.08
C ASN A 191 -22.15 -2.92 -6.66
N LYS A 192 -22.42 -2.79 -5.35
CA LYS A 192 -23.71 -2.32 -4.84
C LYS A 192 -23.84 -0.79 -4.83
N LEU A 193 -22.71 -0.06 -4.90
CA LEU A 193 -22.72 1.40 -4.96
C LEU A 193 -23.08 1.89 -6.36
N THR A 194 -23.88 2.96 -6.44
CA THR A 194 -24.12 3.70 -7.68
C THR A 194 -22.88 4.55 -8.05
N GLN A 195 -22.80 4.99 -9.31
CA GLN A 195 -21.72 5.87 -9.73
C GLN A 195 -21.72 7.21 -8.98
N TYR A 196 -22.92 7.72 -8.66
CA TYR A 196 -23.10 8.93 -7.89
C TYR A 196 -22.51 8.80 -6.48
N GLU A 197 -22.81 7.69 -5.80
CA GLU A 197 -22.29 7.39 -4.47
C GLU A 197 -20.76 7.23 -4.47
N VAL A 198 -20.22 6.51 -5.45
CA VAL A 198 -18.76 6.37 -5.61
C VAL A 198 -18.10 7.75 -5.79
N ASN A 199 -18.64 8.58 -6.69
CA ASN A 199 -18.12 9.94 -6.92
C ASN A 199 -18.18 10.79 -5.64
N ALA A 200 -19.27 10.73 -4.90
CA ALA A 200 -19.42 11.45 -3.64
C ALA A 200 -18.40 10.94 -2.59
N LEU A 201 -18.23 9.63 -2.42
CA LEU A 201 -17.27 9.05 -1.48
C LEU A 201 -15.82 9.47 -1.78
N VAL A 202 -15.39 9.40 -3.04
CA VAL A 202 -14.01 9.76 -3.42
C VAL A 202 -13.73 11.26 -3.35
N MET A 203 -14.76 12.08 -3.34
CA MET A 203 -14.65 13.53 -3.08
C MET A 203 -14.60 13.84 -1.58
N TRP A 204 -15.39 13.13 -0.78
CA TRP A 204 -15.56 13.40 0.65
C TRP A 204 -14.38 12.91 1.49
N LEU A 205 -13.92 11.66 1.29
CA LEU A 205 -12.91 11.03 2.12
C LEU A 205 -11.57 11.79 2.19
N PRO A 206 -10.99 12.30 1.08
CA PRO A 206 -9.73 13.06 1.13
C PRO A 206 -9.85 14.39 1.87
N GLY A 207 -11.06 14.91 2.00
CA GLY A 207 -11.34 16.17 2.69
C GLY A 207 -11.49 16.02 4.21
N ARG A 208 -11.44 14.81 4.74
CA ARG A 208 -11.65 14.59 6.18
C ARG A 208 -10.33 14.70 6.94
N PRO A 209 -10.33 15.41 8.07
CA PRO A 209 -9.19 15.41 8.96
C PRO A 209 -8.99 13.99 9.53
N VAL A 210 -7.76 13.58 9.61
CA VAL A 210 -7.42 12.34 10.29
C VAL A 210 -7.40 12.61 11.78
N VAL A 211 -8.32 11.99 12.50
CA VAL A 211 -8.45 12.12 13.95
C VAL A 211 -8.21 10.77 14.59
N GLY A 212 -7.24 10.70 15.48
CA GLY A 212 -6.94 9.46 16.20
C GLY A 212 -5.69 8.72 15.69
N LYS A 213 -5.51 7.52 16.20
CA LYS A 213 -4.39 6.64 15.84
C LYS A 213 -4.70 5.85 14.57
N PRO A 214 -3.67 5.30 13.90
CA PRO A 214 -3.86 4.27 12.88
C PRO A 214 -4.76 3.14 13.36
N ALA A 215 -5.07 2.18 12.47
CA ALA A 215 -5.90 1.04 12.80
C ALA A 215 -5.61 0.49 14.21
N GLN A 216 -6.67 0.26 14.96
CA GLN A 216 -6.58 -0.24 16.31
C GLN A 216 -7.08 -1.67 16.35
N PRO A 217 -6.61 -2.48 17.32
CA PRO A 217 -7.23 -3.75 17.60
C PRO A 217 -8.72 -3.56 17.83
N GLY A 218 -9.53 -4.35 17.17
CA GLY A 218 -10.97 -4.27 17.28
C GLY A 218 -11.63 -5.59 16.88
N THR A 219 -12.89 -5.73 17.25
CA THR A 219 -13.68 -6.92 16.89
C THR A 219 -14.75 -6.50 15.90
N LEU A 220 -14.73 -7.10 14.73
CA LEU A 220 -15.81 -6.96 13.75
C LEU A 220 -17.01 -7.79 14.17
N ALA A 221 -18.21 -7.33 13.82
CA ALA A 221 -19.40 -8.13 13.99
C ALA A 221 -19.27 -9.47 13.23
N PRO A 222 -19.81 -10.58 13.78
CA PRO A 222 -19.64 -11.91 13.18
C PRO A 222 -20.08 -12.01 11.71
N GLU A 223 -21.09 -11.26 11.30
CA GLU A 223 -21.53 -11.22 9.90
C GLU A 223 -20.49 -10.53 9.00
N MET A 224 -19.79 -9.50 9.48
CA MET A 224 -18.71 -8.83 8.74
C MET A 224 -17.48 -9.74 8.62
N VAL A 225 -17.17 -10.50 9.68
CA VAL A 225 -16.12 -11.52 9.62
C VAL A 225 -16.45 -12.58 8.57
N ARG A 226 -17.69 -13.08 8.52
CA ARG A 226 -18.11 -14.06 7.50
C ARG A 226 -18.05 -13.48 6.08
N ARG A 227 -18.47 -12.23 5.88
CA ARG A 227 -18.43 -11.55 4.58
C ARG A 227 -17.01 -11.38 4.05
N CYS A 228 -16.06 -11.13 4.92
CA CYS A 228 -14.64 -10.89 4.57
C CYS A 228 -13.72 -12.03 5.01
N GLN A 229 -14.25 -13.24 5.29
CA GLN A 229 -13.47 -14.33 5.87
C GLN A 229 -12.19 -14.70 5.09
N HIS A 230 -12.21 -14.58 3.76
CA HIS A 230 -11.04 -14.85 2.91
C HIS A 230 -9.89 -13.85 3.09
N LEU A 231 -10.16 -12.64 3.61
CA LEU A 231 -9.13 -11.66 3.99
C LEU A 231 -8.61 -11.91 5.40
N MET A 232 -9.41 -12.55 6.25
CA MET A 232 -9.16 -12.72 7.68
C MET A 232 -8.59 -14.10 8.03
N THR A 233 -8.56 -15.01 7.08
CA THR A 233 -7.87 -16.27 7.27
C THR A 233 -6.37 -16.03 7.15
N GLU A 234 -5.72 -15.82 8.26
CA GLU A 234 -4.32 -16.18 8.43
C GLU A 234 -4.21 -17.68 8.19
N ARG A 235 -4.00 -18.08 6.96
CA ARG A 235 -3.39 -19.37 6.74
C ARG A 235 -1.98 -19.25 7.31
N GLU A 236 -1.84 -19.69 8.58
CA GLU A 236 -0.58 -19.87 9.30
C GLU A 236 0.16 -18.60 9.76
N ILE A 237 -0.38 -17.94 10.80
CA ILE A 237 0.45 -17.12 11.70
C ILE A 237 0.84 -17.92 12.96
N VAL A 238 0.61 -19.22 12.98
CA VAL A 238 1.04 -20.07 14.09
C VAL A 238 1.76 -21.30 13.54
N GLN A 239 3.05 -21.17 13.34
CA GLN A 239 4.04 -22.22 13.62
C GLN A 239 5.34 -21.60 14.11
#